data_624b9350e41704de1a7bed22a7401792
#
_entry.id   624b9350e41704de1a7bed22a7401792
#
_cell.length_a   1.000
_cell.length_b   1.000
_cell.length_c   1.000
_cell.angle_alpha   90.00
_cell.angle_beta   90.00
_cell.angle_gamma   90.00
#
_symmetry.space_group_name_H-M   'P 1'
#
loop_
_entity.id
_entity.type
_entity.pdbx_description
1 polymer ?
#
loop_
_entity_poly.entity_id
_entity_poly.type
_entity_poly.pdbx_seq_one_letter_code
_entity_poly.pdbx_strand_id
1 'polypeptide(L)'
;GIALSDHARLAQSNVDLPDLGRKVIQSFLRHALRDGFFHADMHPGNLFLDEAGRLVAVDFGIMGRLGGKERRFLAEILLGFITRDYRRVAEVHFEAGYVPGHHSVENFAQAIRAIGEPIHNRTAEDISMAKLLTLLLEVTGLFDMRTRPELILLQKTMVVVEGVARSFDPKLDIWKIADPVVREWIERNLGPVGRIQGAMSGAGELGRVMSGLPTIAARSVAVLEQMETMSREGLRLAPETIAAMGRTEGRKSRWRTLALWVIAATFIAILFAVRQL
;
A
#
# COMPACT_ATOMS: atom_id res chain seq x y z
N GLY A 1 22.98 16.82 -17.33
CA GLY A 1 21.95 17.62 -16.67
C GLY A 1 22.43 18.24 -15.36
N ILE A 2 21.62 19.12 -14.75
CA ILE A 2 21.91 19.78 -13.47
C ILE A 2 21.12 19.05 -12.40
N ALA A 3 21.80 18.58 -11.33
CA ALA A 3 21.09 17.98 -10.19
C ALA A 3 20.24 19.03 -9.47
N LEU A 4 19.05 18.66 -9.01
CA LEU A 4 18.16 19.57 -8.27
C LEU A 4 18.72 19.95 -6.89
N SER A 5 19.70 19.21 -6.38
CA SER A 5 20.48 19.55 -5.20
C SER A 5 21.51 20.64 -5.44
N ASP A 6 21.89 20.93 -6.69
CA ASP A 6 22.89 21.95 -7.06
C ASP A 6 22.21 23.31 -7.29
N HIS A 7 21.75 23.93 -6.19
CA HIS A 7 21.06 25.22 -6.25
C HIS A 7 21.92 26.34 -6.88
N ALA A 8 23.26 26.27 -6.75
CA ALA A 8 24.15 27.28 -7.33
C ALA A 8 24.13 27.25 -8.86
N ARG A 9 24.21 26.05 -9.47
CA ARG A 9 24.13 25.90 -10.92
C ARG A 9 22.71 26.16 -11.44
N LEU A 10 21.67 25.77 -10.69
CA LEU A 10 20.28 26.08 -11.06
C LEU A 10 20.04 27.60 -11.08
N ALA A 11 20.55 28.34 -10.11
CA ALA A 11 20.43 29.80 -10.07
C ALA A 11 21.19 30.52 -11.19
N GLN A 12 22.28 29.92 -11.71
CA GLN A 12 23.04 30.43 -12.85
C GLN A 12 22.42 30.02 -14.19
N SER A 13 21.56 29.03 -14.19
CA SER A 13 20.81 28.61 -15.39
C SER A 13 19.59 29.53 -15.58
N ASN A 14 19.16 29.70 -16.82
CA ASN A 14 17.97 30.52 -17.12
C ASN A 14 16.66 29.73 -16.88
N VAL A 15 16.56 29.06 -15.71
CA VAL A 15 15.44 28.20 -15.35
C VAL A 15 14.52 28.95 -14.41
N ASP A 16 13.21 28.88 -14.71
CA ASP A 16 12.16 29.34 -13.81
C ASP A 16 12.03 28.34 -12.64
N LEU A 17 12.61 28.71 -11.47
CA LEU A 17 12.62 27.85 -10.29
C LEU A 17 11.22 27.57 -9.74
N PRO A 18 10.30 28.53 -9.62
CA PRO A 18 8.89 28.28 -9.28
C PRO A 18 8.22 27.26 -10.21
N ASP A 19 8.44 27.38 -11.53
CA ASP A 19 7.93 26.41 -12.50
C ASP A 19 8.55 25.02 -12.33
N LEU A 20 9.83 24.95 -12.00
CA LEU A 20 10.50 23.69 -11.69
C LEU A 20 9.88 23.01 -10.46
N GLY A 21 9.63 23.75 -9.38
CA GLY A 21 8.96 23.25 -8.19
C GLY A 21 7.56 22.71 -8.50
N ARG A 22 6.78 23.45 -9.30
CA ARG A 22 5.48 23.02 -9.81
C ARG A 22 5.57 21.71 -10.59
N LYS A 23 6.54 21.59 -11.51
CA LYS A 23 6.77 20.39 -12.32
C LYS A 23 7.11 19.16 -11.47
N VAL A 24 7.89 19.32 -10.40
CA VAL A 24 8.23 18.22 -9.48
C VAL A 24 6.98 17.65 -8.84
N ILE A 25 6.11 18.50 -8.26
CA ILE A 25 4.84 18.06 -7.64
C ILE A 25 3.92 17.41 -8.67
N GLN A 26 3.71 18.06 -9.80
CA GLN A 26 2.79 17.55 -10.83
C GLN A 26 3.27 16.24 -11.44
N SER A 27 4.58 16.07 -11.63
CA SER A 27 5.16 14.82 -12.11
C SER A 27 4.87 13.67 -11.13
N PHE A 28 5.12 13.88 -9.85
CA PHE A 28 4.83 12.90 -8.81
C PHE A 28 3.34 12.51 -8.79
N LEU A 29 2.44 13.50 -8.77
CA LEU A 29 1.00 13.24 -8.75
C LEU A 29 0.51 12.52 -9.99
N ARG A 30 1.02 12.86 -11.19
CA ARG A 30 0.67 12.16 -12.43
C ARG A 30 1.11 10.70 -12.39
N HIS A 31 2.33 10.41 -11.94
CA HIS A 31 2.81 9.03 -11.80
C HIS A 31 1.98 8.26 -10.77
N ALA A 32 1.65 8.86 -9.63
CA ALA A 32 0.85 8.21 -8.60
C ALA A 32 -0.60 7.96 -9.05
N LEU A 33 -1.26 8.96 -9.62
CA LEU A 33 -2.68 8.88 -9.99
C LEU A 33 -2.90 8.22 -11.36
N ARG A 34 -2.21 8.68 -12.41
CA ARG A 34 -2.41 8.20 -13.78
C ARG A 34 -1.83 6.81 -13.97
N ASP A 35 -0.55 6.65 -13.62
CA ASP A 35 0.19 5.43 -13.89
C ASP A 35 0.05 4.40 -12.76
N GLY A 36 -0.25 4.84 -11.54
CA GLY A 36 -0.31 4.00 -10.35
C GLY A 36 1.05 3.44 -9.93
N PHE A 37 2.12 4.07 -10.40
CA PHE A 37 3.48 3.66 -10.20
C PHE A 37 4.36 4.89 -10.04
N PHE A 38 4.95 5.11 -8.88
CA PHE A 38 5.67 6.34 -8.56
C PHE A 38 7.04 6.07 -7.95
N HIS A 39 7.96 6.96 -8.20
CA HIS A 39 9.27 6.99 -7.56
C HIS A 39 9.10 7.34 -6.10
N ALA A 40 9.51 6.46 -5.21
CA ALA A 40 9.28 6.61 -3.78
C ALA A 40 10.46 7.22 -3.01
N ASP A 41 11.50 7.65 -3.73
CA ASP A 41 12.67 8.35 -3.20
C ASP A 41 13.03 9.56 -4.07
N MET A 42 12.10 10.52 -4.20
CA MET A 42 12.26 11.76 -4.98
C MET A 42 13.14 12.79 -4.27
N HIS A 43 14.24 12.31 -3.70
CA HIS A 43 15.28 13.16 -3.12
C HIS A 43 15.92 14.07 -4.19
N PRO A 44 16.31 15.33 -3.89
CA PRO A 44 16.85 16.25 -4.91
C PRO A 44 18.14 15.75 -5.58
N GLY A 45 18.84 14.80 -5.00
CA GLY A 45 19.98 14.11 -5.63
C GLY A 45 19.59 13.10 -6.70
N ASN A 46 18.34 12.61 -6.68
CA ASN A 46 17.81 11.67 -7.68
C ASN A 46 17.05 12.36 -8.81
N LEU A 47 16.94 13.69 -8.76
CA LEU A 47 16.24 14.49 -9.73
C LEU A 47 17.22 15.43 -10.46
N PHE A 48 17.10 15.51 -11.77
CA PHE A 48 17.96 16.31 -12.64
C PHE A 48 17.13 17.12 -13.62
N LEU A 49 17.68 18.24 -14.04
CA LEU A 49 17.19 19.02 -15.16
C LEU A 49 18.10 18.76 -16.36
N ASP A 50 17.55 18.30 -17.47
CA ASP A 50 18.32 18.11 -18.70
C ASP A 50 18.54 19.45 -19.45
N GLU A 51 19.29 19.40 -20.55
CA GLU A 51 19.61 20.58 -21.38
C GLU A 51 18.36 21.18 -22.04
N ALA A 52 17.31 20.39 -22.21
CA ALA A 52 16.03 20.83 -22.77
C ALA A 52 15.05 21.36 -21.68
N GLY A 53 15.50 21.47 -20.41
CA GLY A 53 14.66 21.93 -19.29
C GLY A 53 13.63 20.90 -18.83
N ARG A 54 13.84 19.60 -19.12
CA ARG A 54 12.94 18.52 -18.68
C ARG A 54 13.44 17.91 -17.38
N LEU A 55 12.49 17.59 -16.50
CA LEU A 55 12.77 16.85 -15.28
C LEU A 55 13.11 15.39 -15.59
N VAL A 56 14.25 14.93 -15.10
CA VAL A 56 14.74 13.56 -15.24
C VAL A 56 14.91 12.95 -13.86
N ALA A 57 14.37 11.77 -13.64
CA ALA A 57 14.57 11.00 -12.41
C ALA A 57 15.56 9.85 -12.66
N VAL A 58 16.35 9.54 -11.66
CA VAL A 58 17.31 8.42 -11.66
C VAL A 58 17.14 7.62 -10.35
N ASP A 59 17.81 6.48 -10.27
CA ASP A 59 17.80 5.60 -9.07
C ASP A 59 16.39 5.12 -8.68
N PHE A 60 15.82 4.29 -9.53
CA PHE A 60 14.50 3.68 -9.30
C PHE A 60 14.54 2.47 -8.34
N GLY A 61 15.47 2.46 -7.39
CA GLY A 61 15.62 1.38 -6.41
C GLY A 61 14.41 1.23 -5.47
N ILE A 62 13.70 2.32 -5.19
CA ILE A 62 12.49 2.31 -4.37
C ILE A 62 11.32 2.88 -5.19
N MET A 63 10.36 2.00 -5.51
CA MET A 63 9.17 2.36 -6.27
C MET A 63 7.91 1.99 -5.50
N GLY A 64 6.91 2.86 -5.53
CA GLY A 64 5.59 2.61 -4.96
C GLY A 64 4.57 2.23 -6.04
N ARG A 65 3.58 1.41 -5.66
CA ARG A 65 2.46 1.04 -6.53
C ARG A 65 1.13 1.34 -5.86
N LEU A 66 0.18 1.85 -6.65
CA LEU A 66 -1.19 2.08 -6.24
C LEU A 66 -2.12 1.33 -7.20
N GLY A 67 -2.96 0.48 -6.67
CA GLY A 67 -4.03 -0.18 -7.43
C GLY A 67 -5.13 0.82 -7.87
N GLY A 68 -6.07 0.37 -8.67
CA GLY A 68 -7.14 1.23 -9.18
C GLY A 68 -8.01 1.82 -8.07
N LYS A 69 -8.26 1.06 -6.99
CA LYS A 69 -9.02 1.53 -5.82
C LYS A 69 -8.26 2.58 -5.03
N GLU A 70 -6.99 2.34 -4.76
CA GLU A 70 -6.12 3.26 -4.01
C GLU A 70 -5.93 4.58 -4.77
N ARG A 71 -5.79 4.54 -6.09
CA ARG A 71 -5.74 5.76 -6.93
C ARG A 71 -7.03 6.57 -6.86
N ARG A 72 -8.17 5.89 -6.90
CA ARG A 72 -9.47 6.53 -6.74
C ARG A 72 -9.58 7.21 -5.39
N PHE A 73 -9.31 6.50 -4.30
CA PHE A 73 -9.38 7.06 -2.95
C PHE A 73 -8.41 8.24 -2.79
N LEU A 74 -7.18 8.13 -3.28
CA LEU A 74 -6.22 9.23 -3.25
C LEU A 74 -6.74 10.46 -3.99
N ALA A 75 -7.27 10.29 -5.20
CA ALA A 75 -7.80 11.41 -5.98
C ALA A 75 -9.01 12.08 -5.31
N GLU A 76 -9.95 11.29 -4.76
CA GLU A 76 -11.12 11.81 -4.06
C GLU A 76 -10.72 12.53 -2.75
N ILE A 77 -9.76 12.00 -1.98
CA ILE A 77 -9.22 12.64 -0.78
C ILE A 77 -8.56 13.98 -1.14
N LEU A 78 -7.69 14.01 -2.14
CA LEU A 78 -7.03 15.23 -2.59
C LEU A 78 -8.05 16.27 -3.08
N LEU A 79 -9.03 15.84 -3.89
CA LEU A 79 -10.10 16.74 -4.34
C LEU A 79 -10.90 17.30 -3.16
N GLY A 80 -11.26 16.46 -2.20
CA GLY A 80 -11.98 16.90 -1.00
C GLY A 80 -11.19 17.92 -0.18
N PHE A 81 -9.88 17.77 -0.04
CA PHE A 81 -9.04 18.81 0.55
C PHE A 81 -9.02 20.09 -0.30
N ILE A 82 -8.82 20.00 -1.62
CA ILE A 82 -8.80 21.14 -2.53
C ILE A 82 -10.12 21.92 -2.47
N THR A 83 -11.26 21.22 -2.44
CA THR A 83 -12.60 21.82 -2.41
C THR A 83 -13.10 22.10 -0.99
N ARG A 84 -12.35 21.74 0.04
CA ARG A 84 -12.73 21.83 1.48
C ARG A 84 -13.97 21.00 1.82
N ASP A 85 -14.22 19.95 1.07
CA ASP A 85 -15.27 18.97 1.37
C ASP A 85 -14.74 17.88 2.33
N TYR A 86 -14.52 18.28 3.58
CA TYR A 86 -13.97 17.40 4.60
C TYR A 86 -14.89 16.23 4.95
N ARG A 87 -16.21 16.39 4.70
CA ARG A 87 -17.15 15.28 4.86
C ARG A 87 -16.87 14.19 3.83
N ARG A 88 -16.70 14.58 2.55
CA ARG A 88 -16.35 13.61 1.50
C ARG A 88 -15.00 12.96 1.77
N VAL A 89 -14.01 13.72 2.24
CA VAL A 89 -12.71 13.15 2.67
C VAL A 89 -12.91 12.07 3.72
N ALA A 90 -13.74 12.33 4.73
CA ALA A 90 -14.04 11.36 5.77
C ALA A 90 -14.73 10.12 5.21
N GLU A 91 -15.81 10.27 4.44
CA GLU A 91 -16.54 9.17 3.82
C GLU A 91 -15.60 8.25 3.03
N VAL A 92 -14.69 8.82 2.24
CA VAL A 92 -13.72 8.06 1.45
C VAL A 92 -12.76 7.25 2.34
N HIS A 93 -12.36 7.79 3.49
CA HIS A 93 -11.52 7.04 4.44
C HIS A 93 -12.25 5.82 5.03
N PHE A 94 -13.55 5.95 5.31
CA PHE A 94 -14.37 4.82 5.75
C PHE A 94 -14.60 3.81 4.61
N GLU A 95 -14.94 4.28 3.38
CA GLU A 95 -15.08 3.43 2.20
C GLU A 95 -13.80 2.63 1.90
N ALA A 96 -12.63 3.24 2.11
CA ALA A 96 -11.34 2.61 1.93
C ALA A 96 -10.98 1.62 3.05
N GLY A 97 -11.72 1.64 4.17
CA GLY A 97 -11.43 0.83 5.35
C GLY A 97 -10.19 1.31 6.13
N TYR A 98 -9.80 2.59 5.97
CA TYR A 98 -8.69 3.20 6.71
C TYR A 98 -9.12 3.56 8.12
N VAL A 99 -10.39 3.94 8.32
CA VAL A 99 -11.01 4.18 9.62
C VAL A 99 -12.01 3.07 9.91
N PRO A 100 -11.96 2.43 11.10
CA PRO A 100 -12.93 1.41 11.50
C PRO A 100 -14.36 1.94 11.59
N GLY A 101 -15.35 1.12 11.20
CA GLY A 101 -16.75 1.52 11.08
C GLY A 101 -17.46 1.82 12.40
N HIS A 102 -16.83 1.64 13.57
CA HIS A 102 -17.38 2.02 14.87
C HIS A 102 -17.21 3.51 15.20
N HIS A 103 -16.34 4.22 14.45
CA HIS A 103 -16.20 5.67 14.56
C HIS A 103 -17.27 6.40 13.73
N SER A 104 -17.55 7.65 14.11
CA SER A 104 -18.48 8.52 13.38
C SER A 104 -17.77 9.26 12.24
N VAL A 105 -18.40 9.24 11.05
CA VAL A 105 -17.93 10.00 9.89
C VAL A 105 -17.87 11.50 10.20
N GLU A 106 -18.86 12.02 10.93
CA GLU A 106 -18.96 13.42 11.33
C GLU A 106 -17.80 13.84 12.24
N ASN A 107 -17.49 13.01 13.25
CA ASN A 107 -16.38 13.27 14.16
C ASN A 107 -15.02 13.23 13.43
N PHE A 108 -14.85 12.28 12.54
CA PHE A 108 -13.64 12.20 11.72
C PHE A 108 -13.53 13.39 10.76
N ALA A 109 -14.65 13.82 10.12
CA ALA A 109 -14.67 14.99 9.26
C ALA A 109 -14.28 16.28 10.02
N GLN A 110 -14.72 16.44 11.28
CA GLN A 110 -14.33 17.56 12.14
C GLN A 110 -12.81 17.52 12.43
N ALA A 111 -12.25 16.36 12.74
CA ALA A 111 -10.82 16.19 12.98
C ALA A 111 -9.99 16.52 11.73
N ILE A 112 -10.41 16.02 10.56
CA ILE A 112 -9.77 16.34 9.26
C ILE A 112 -9.87 17.83 8.94
N ARG A 113 -11.02 18.45 9.22
CA ARG A 113 -11.22 19.90 9.03
C ARG A 113 -10.27 20.73 9.91
N ALA A 114 -10.07 20.32 11.16
CA ALA A 114 -9.15 21.00 12.06
C ALA A 114 -7.69 20.97 11.56
N ILE A 115 -7.32 19.98 10.77
CA ILE A 115 -6.01 19.89 10.09
C ILE A 115 -6.02 20.68 8.78
N GLY A 116 -7.07 20.54 7.96
CA GLY A 116 -7.13 21.09 6.60
C GLY A 116 -7.31 22.61 6.54
N GLU A 117 -8.19 23.18 7.36
CA GLU A 117 -8.49 24.62 7.32
C GLU A 117 -7.28 25.53 7.58
N PRO A 118 -6.42 25.27 8.58
CA PRO A 118 -5.22 26.07 8.79
C PRO A 118 -4.25 26.08 7.62
N ILE A 119 -4.21 24.99 6.84
CA ILE A 119 -3.30 24.84 5.70
C ILE A 119 -3.76 25.71 4.53
N HIS A 120 -5.08 25.82 4.29
CA HIS A 120 -5.63 26.58 3.17
C HIS A 120 -5.52 28.11 3.31
N ASN A 121 -5.44 28.60 4.53
CA ASN A 121 -5.49 30.05 4.82
C ASN A 121 -4.12 30.65 5.11
N ARG A 122 -3.03 29.86 4.97
CA ARG A 122 -1.67 30.31 5.28
C ARG A 122 -0.73 30.07 4.10
N THR A 123 0.27 30.95 3.99
CA THR A 123 1.42 30.67 3.12
C THR A 123 2.22 29.50 3.66
N ALA A 124 2.96 28.84 2.79
CA ALA A 124 3.80 27.71 3.16
C ALA A 124 4.81 28.05 4.28
N GLU A 125 5.26 29.31 4.33
CA GLU A 125 6.18 29.82 5.37
C GLU A 125 5.54 29.81 6.77
N ASP A 126 4.21 29.97 6.87
CA ASP A 126 3.47 30.06 8.13
C ASP A 126 3.01 28.70 8.68
N ILE A 127 3.22 27.61 7.92
CA ILE A 127 2.78 26.28 8.30
C ILE A 127 3.93 25.55 8.99
N SER A 128 3.78 25.31 10.29
CA SER A 128 4.67 24.42 11.03
C SER A 128 4.41 22.96 10.64
N MET A 129 5.28 22.40 9.79
CA MET A 129 5.21 20.98 9.41
C MET A 129 5.25 20.02 10.62
N ALA A 130 6.01 20.39 11.66
CA ALA A 130 6.05 19.63 12.91
C ALA A 130 4.68 19.58 13.59
N LYS A 131 3.99 20.73 13.69
CA LYS A 131 2.63 20.80 14.26
C LYS A 131 1.62 20.02 13.43
N LEU A 132 1.72 20.12 12.11
CA LEU A 132 0.85 19.37 11.18
C LEU A 132 1.03 17.86 11.31
N LEU A 133 2.28 17.40 11.38
CA LEU A 133 2.61 15.99 11.58
C LEU A 133 2.08 15.48 12.94
N THR A 134 2.22 16.27 14.00
CA THR A 134 1.68 15.93 15.32
C THR A 134 0.16 15.75 15.26
N LEU A 135 -0.56 16.70 14.69
CA LEU A 135 -2.01 16.61 14.53
C LEU A 135 -2.44 15.40 13.68
N LEU A 136 -1.70 15.10 12.62
CA LEU A 136 -1.97 13.92 11.79
C LEU A 136 -1.79 12.62 12.57
N LEU A 137 -0.73 12.52 13.36
CA LEU A 137 -0.47 11.35 14.22
C LEU A 137 -1.52 11.22 15.31
N GLU A 138 -1.96 12.33 15.93
CA GLU A 138 -3.03 12.33 16.92
C GLU A 138 -4.34 11.83 16.33
N VAL A 139 -4.73 12.32 15.13
CA VAL A 139 -5.96 11.87 14.44
C VAL A 139 -5.84 10.39 14.05
N THR A 140 -4.67 9.95 13.57
CA THR A 140 -4.42 8.55 13.23
C THR A 140 -4.61 7.63 14.45
N GLY A 141 -4.11 8.04 15.62
CA GLY A 141 -4.28 7.29 16.88
C GLY A 141 -5.71 7.35 17.42
N LEU A 142 -6.35 8.55 17.40
CA LEU A 142 -7.69 8.76 17.92
C LEU A 142 -8.76 7.96 17.18
N PHE A 143 -8.58 7.73 15.89
CA PHE A 143 -9.52 7.02 15.02
C PHE A 143 -9.07 5.60 14.67
N ASP A 144 -8.10 5.04 15.37
CA ASP A 144 -7.60 3.67 15.14
C ASP A 144 -7.30 3.37 13.67
N MET A 145 -6.72 4.35 12.95
CA MET A 145 -6.55 4.27 11.51
C MET A 145 -5.61 3.13 11.12
N ARG A 146 -6.03 2.33 10.16
CA ARG A 146 -5.22 1.26 9.58
C ARG A 146 -4.32 1.84 8.50
N THR A 147 -3.02 1.85 8.75
CA THR A 147 -2.03 2.30 7.78
C THR A 147 -1.59 1.14 6.89
N ARG A 148 -1.64 1.36 5.57
CA ARG A 148 -1.06 0.43 4.60
C ARG A 148 0.35 0.89 4.21
N PRO A 149 1.31 -0.03 4.05
CA PRO A 149 2.68 0.33 3.71
C PRO A 149 2.80 1.23 2.48
N GLU A 150 1.97 0.99 1.46
CA GLU A 150 1.96 1.76 0.21
C GLU A 150 1.56 3.23 0.44
N LEU A 151 0.62 3.46 1.37
CA LEU A 151 0.16 4.82 1.72
C LEU A 151 1.18 5.56 2.58
N ILE A 152 1.86 4.85 3.49
CA ILE A 152 2.96 5.44 4.26
C ILE A 152 4.09 5.87 3.32
N LEU A 153 4.41 5.02 2.34
CA LEU A 153 5.42 5.33 1.34
C LEU A 153 5.03 6.53 0.48
N LEU A 154 3.76 6.57 0.02
CA LEU A 154 3.21 7.71 -0.72
C LEU A 154 3.28 9.00 0.08
N GLN A 155 2.84 8.97 1.35
CA GLN A 155 2.86 10.12 2.25
C GLN A 155 4.28 10.62 2.50
N LYS A 156 5.21 9.72 2.79
CA LYS A 156 6.64 10.05 2.97
C LYS A 156 7.20 10.72 1.72
N THR A 157 6.92 10.17 0.54
CA THR A 157 7.39 10.74 -0.72
C THR A 157 6.77 12.11 -0.99
N MET A 158 5.48 12.30 -0.68
CA MET A 158 4.80 13.58 -0.85
C MET A 158 5.46 14.69 -0.01
N VAL A 159 5.85 14.39 1.23
CA VAL A 159 6.58 15.33 2.09
C VAL A 159 7.95 15.69 1.50
N VAL A 160 8.68 14.72 0.96
CA VAL A 160 9.97 14.95 0.29
C VAL A 160 9.78 15.82 -0.95
N VAL A 161 8.81 15.47 -1.81
CA VAL A 161 8.48 16.22 -3.04
C VAL A 161 8.08 17.67 -2.73
N GLU A 162 7.26 17.87 -1.70
CA GLU A 162 6.89 19.20 -1.24
C GLU A 162 8.12 19.98 -0.74
N GLY A 163 8.99 19.36 0.05
CA GLY A 163 10.23 19.96 0.52
C GLY A 163 11.14 20.40 -0.62
N VAL A 164 11.30 19.55 -1.64
CA VAL A 164 12.07 19.89 -2.85
C VAL A 164 11.44 21.06 -3.59
N ALA A 165 10.13 21.04 -3.81
CA ALA A 165 9.44 22.11 -4.53
C ALA A 165 9.51 23.45 -3.76
N ARG A 166 9.39 23.42 -2.43
CA ARG A 166 9.50 24.62 -1.57
C ARG A 166 10.91 25.22 -1.54
N SER A 167 11.95 24.40 -1.76
CA SER A 167 13.32 24.94 -1.87
C SER A 167 13.50 25.83 -3.11
N PHE A 168 12.63 25.70 -4.11
CA PHE A 168 12.59 26.53 -5.32
C PHE A 168 11.58 27.69 -5.23
N ASP A 169 10.46 27.45 -4.55
CA ASP A 169 9.42 28.46 -4.30
C ASP A 169 8.87 28.32 -2.88
N PRO A 170 9.38 29.10 -1.90
CA PRO A 170 8.90 29.05 -0.53
C PRO A 170 7.42 29.44 -0.36
N LYS A 171 6.85 30.18 -1.31
CA LYS A 171 5.43 30.63 -1.29
C LYS A 171 4.50 29.68 -2.04
N LEU A 172 5.01 28.55 -2.49
CA LEU A 172 4.28 27.56 -3.25
C LEU A 172 3.01 27.09 -2.53
N ASP A 173 1.89 27.09 -3.27
CA ASP A 173 0.61 26.56 -2.83
C ASP A 173 0.40 25.16 -3.46
N ILE A 174 0.64 24.13 -2.66
CA ILE A 174 0.56 22.72 -3.12
C ILE A 174 -0.85 22.37 -3.64
N TRP A 175 -1.90 22.95 -3.05
CA TRP A 175 -3.27 22.65 -3.44
C TRP A 175 -3.61 23.21 -4.82
N LYS A 176 -3.18 24.44 -5.11
CA LYS A 176 -3.32 25.04 -6.46
C LYS A 176 -2.54 24.28 -7.52
N ILE A 177 -1.38 23.73 -7.16
CA ILE A 177 -0.56 22.96 -8.09
C ILE A 177 -1.15 21.57 -8.33
N ALA A 178 -1.71 20.95 -7.31
CA ALA A 178 -2.33 19.63 -7.38
C ALA A 178 -3.67 19.65 -8.13
N ASP A 179 -4.45 20.72 -7.99
CA ASP A 179 -5.83 20.84 -8.50
C ASP A 179 -5.98 20.39 -9.97
N PRO A 180 -5.21 20.91 -10.94
CA PRO A 180 -5.40 20.52 -12.35
C PRO A 180 -5.13 19.03 -12.59
N VAL A 181 -4.16 18.44 -11.90
CA VAL A 181 -3.82 17.01 -12.06
C VAL A 181 -4.90 16.12 -11.47
N VAL A 182 -5.42 16.49 -10.31
CA VAL A 182 -6.47 15.74 -9.61
C VAL A 182 -7.78 15.82 -10.39
N ARG A 183 -8.19 17.00 -10.86
CA ARG A 183 -9.41 17.18 -11.68
C ARG A 183 -9.32 16.42 -12.99
N GLU A 184 -8.21 16.51 -13.71
CA GLU A 184 -7.97 15.75 -14.94
C GLU A 184 -8.16 14.25 -14.72
N TRP A 185 -7.65 13.72 -13.62
CA TRP A 185 -7.82 12.32 -13.29
C TRP A 185 -9.26 11.95 -12.94
N ILE A 186 -9.95 12.76 -12.11
CA ILE A 186 -11.35 12.57 -11.71
C ILE A 186 -12.26 12.59 -12.94
N GLU A 187 -12.10 13.57 -13.81
CA GLU A 187 -12.91 13.69 -15.04
C GLU A 187 -12.74 12.48 -15.94
N ARG A 188 -11.50 12.02 -16.13
CA ARG A 188 -11.21 10.85 -16.97
C ARG A 188 -11.72 9.53 -16.41
N ASN A 189 -11.66 9.35 -15.10
CA ASN A 189 -11.92 8.04 -14.49
C ASN A 189 -13.29 7.94 -13.81
N LEU A 190 -13.81 9.04 -13.26
CA LEU A 190 -15.10 9.09 -12.54
C LEU A 190 -16.16 9.92 -13.26
N GLY A 191 -15.79 10.69 -14.28
CA GLY A 191 -16.70 11.42 -15.15
C GLY A 191 -17.57 10.49 -16.01
N PRO A 192 -18.51 11.05 -16.80
CA PRO A 192 -19.43 10.26 -17.64
C PRO A 192 -18.69 9.27 -18.56
N VAL A 193 -17.58 9.71 -19.17
CA VAL A 193 -16.75 8.87 -20.06
C VAL A 193 -16.07 7.74 -19.28
N GLY A 194 -15.54 8.05 -18.10
CA GLY A 194 -14.88 7.02 -17.25
C GLY A 194 -15.86 5.96 -16.75
N ARG A 195 -17.11 6.35 -16.47
CA ARG A 195 -18.17 5.41 -16.08
C ARG A 195 -18.52 4.46 -17.21
N ILE A 196 -18.58 4.92 -18.45
CA ILE A 196 -18.83 4.08 -19.63
C ILE A 196 -17.67 3.12 -19.85
N GLN A 197 -16.43 3.58 -19.76
CA GLN A 197 -15.24 2.72 -19.88
C GLN A 197 -15.14 1.70 -18.75
N GLY A 198 -15.47 2.08 -17.52
CA GLY A 198 -15.53 1.18 -16.38
C GLY A 198 -16.60 0.10 -16.52
N ALA A 199 -17.79 0.46 -17.03
CA ALA A 199 -18.85 -0.48 -17.32
C ALA A 199 -18.46 -1.45 -18.45
N MET A 200 -17.81 -0.99 -19.50
CA MET A 200 -17.31 -1.85 -20.59
C MET A 200 -16.17 -2.79 -20.11
N SER A 201 -15.29 -2.31 -19.25
CA SER A 201 -14.23 -3.14 -18.64
C SER A 201 -14.82 -4.20 -17.70
N GLY A 202 -15.81 -3.82 -16.89
CA GLY A 202 -16.55 -4.74 -16.02
C GLY A 202 -17.34 -5.78 -16.80
N ALA A 203 -17.96 -5.42 -17.93
CA ALA A 203 -18.61 -6.36 -18.82
C ALA A 203 -17.62 -7.35 -19.44
N GLY A 204 -16.40 -6.92 -19.78
CA GLY A 204 -15.33 -7.79 -20.26
C GLY A 204 -14.81 -8.77 -19.20
N GLU A 205 -14.75 -8.35 -17.93
CA GLU A 205 -14.42 -9.25 -16.80
C GLU A 205 -15.57 -10.23 -16.51
N LEU A 206 -16.82 -9.77 -16.53
CA LEU A 206 -17.98 -10.66 -16.41
C LEU A 206 -18.00 -11.69 -17.55
N GLY A 207 -17.71 -11.28 -18.78
CA GLY A 207 -17.59 -12.18 -19.93
C GLY A 207 -16.52 -13.25 -19.74
N ARG A 208 -15.36 -12.90 -19.18
CA ARG A 208 -14.30 -13.87 -18.83
C ARG A 208 -14.69 -14.80 -17.69
N VAL A 209 -15.39 -14.31 -16.68
CA VAL A 209 -15.91 -15.14 -15.58
C VAL A 209 -16.99 -16.08 -16.12
N MET A 210 -17.91 -15.58 -16.94
CA MET A 210 -18.96 -16.41 -17.56
C MET A 210 -18.39 -17.44 -18.55
N SER A 211 -17.35 -17.11 -19.30
CA SER A 211 -16.69 -18.09 -20.19
C SER A 211 -15.91 -19.16 -19.41
N GLY A 212 -15.55 -18.91 -18.17
CA GLY A 212 -14.93 -19.89 -17.27
C GLY A 212 -15.92 -20.77 -16.49
N LEU A 213 -17.22 -20.41 -16.44
CA LEU A 213 -18.24 -21.16 -15.70
C LEU A 213 -18.36 -22.62 -16.14
N PRO A 214 -18.31 -22.98 -17.46
CA PRO A 214 -18.36 -24.37 -17.88
C PRO A 214 -17.21 -25.22 -17.32
N THR A 215 -16.02 -24.65 -17.24
CA THR A 215 -14.83 -25.33 -16.68
C THR A 215 -14.92 -25.48 -15.17
N ILE A 216 -15.49 -24.51 -14.47
CA ILE A 216 -15.72 -24.56 -13.02
C ILE A 216 -16.81 -25.59 -12.72
N ALA A 217 -17.92 -25.59 -13.48
CA ALA A 217 -18.99 -26.58 -13.34
C ALA A 217 -18.49 -28.00 -13.59
N ALA A 218 -17.71 -28.22 -14.66
CA ALA A 218 -17.13 -29.54 -14.97
C ALA A 218 -16.17 -30.01 -13.84
N ARG A 219 -15.39 -29.13 -13.27
CA ARG A 219 -14.51 -29.46 -12.12
C ARG A 219 -15.31 -29.78 -10.87
N SER A 220 -16.41 -29.06 -10.62
CA SER A 220 -17.27 -29.30 -9.46
C SER A 220 -17.98 -30.67 -9.56
N VAL A 221 -18.43 -31.05 -10.75
CA VAL A 221 -19.00 -32.37 -10.99
C VAL A 221 -17.97 -33.48 -10.77
N ALA A 222 -16.74 -33.30 -11.28
CA ALA A 222 -15.65 -34.26 -11.08
C ALA A 222 -15.27 -34.42 -9.59
N VAL A 223 -15.30 -33.34 -8.83
CA VAL A 223 -15.06 -33.39 -7.37
C VAL A 223 -16.19 -34.08 -6.64
N LEU A 224 -17.44 -33.85 -7.03
CA LEU A 224 -18.62 -34.55 -6.44
C LEU A 224 -18.60 -36.05 -6.74
N GLU A 225 -18.27 -36.46 -7.97
CA GLU A 225 -18.10 -37.86 -8.34
C GLU A 225 -16.94 -38.51 -7.53
N GLN A 226 -15.86 -37.79 -7.35
CA GLN A 226 -14.73 -38.27 -6.55
C GLN A 226 -15.07 -38.37 -5.06
N MET A 227 -15.87 -37.45 -4.51
CA MET A 227 -16.40 -37.56 -3.17
C MET A 227 -17.42 -38.70 -3.00
N GLU A 228 -18.27 -38.94 -3.99
CA GLU A 228 -19.18 -40.05 -3.96
C GLU A 228 -18.46 -41.40 -4.01
N THR A 229 -17.44 -41.52 -4.85
CA THR A 229 -16.57 -42.70 -4.92
C THR A 229 -15.83 -42.93 -3.63
N MET A 230 -15.28 -41.86 -3.01
CA MET A 230 -14.64 -41.93 -1.70
C MET A 230 -15.60 -42.31 -0.58
N SER A 231 -16.85 -41.88 -0.65
CA SER A 231 -17.89 -42.22 0.34
C SER A 231 -18.33 -43.70 0.23
N ARG A 232 -18.30 -44.26 -0.97
CA ARG A 232 -18.70 -45.68 -1.21
C ARG A 232 -17.55 -46.67 -1.01
N GLU A 233 -16.35 -46.31 -1.40
CA GLU A 233 -15.18 -47.21 -1.42
C GLU A 233 -14.15 -46.95 -0.28
N GLY A 234 -14.36 -45.88 0.51
CA GLY A 234 -13.40 -45.43 1.52
C GLY A 234 -12.21 -44.69 0.93
N LEU A 235 -11.40 -44.09 1.79
CA LEU A 235 -10.20 -43.34 1.41
C LEU A 235 -9.10 -44.31 0.93
N ARG A 236 -8.91 -44.41 -0.39
CA ARG A 236 -7.72 -45.08 -0.94
C ARG A 236 -6.50 -44.15 -0.86
N LEU A 237 -5.70 -44.33 0.16
CA LEU A 237 -4.42 -43.66 0.26
C LEU A 237 -3.44 -44.23 -0.76
N ALA A 238 -2.71 -43.38 -1.49
CA ALA A 238 -1.68 -43.82 -2.39
C ALA A 238 -0.65 -44.67 -1.66
N PRO A 239 -0.12 -45.76 -2.28
CA PRO A 239 0.85 -46.65 -1.63
C PRO A 239 2.07 -45.92 -1.04
N GLU A 240 2.47 -44.81 -1.66
CA GLU A 240 3.55 -43.94 -1.22
C GLU A 240 3.22 -43.20 0.09
N THR A 241 1.97 -42.82 0.30
CA THR A 241 1.49 -42.14 1.52
C THR A 241 1.46 -43.14 2.69
N ILE A 242 1.03 -44.39 2.44
CA ILE A 242 1.03 -45.47 3.43
C ILE A 242 2.50 -45.82 3.84
N ALA A 243 3.40 -45.89 2.85
CA ALA A 243 4.81 -46.11 3.11
C ALA A 243 5.51 -44.97 3.83
N ALA A 244 5.04 -43.71 3.64
CA ALA A 244 5.55 -42.56 4.38
C ALA A 244 5.06 -42.55 5.84
N MET A 245 3.81 -42.90 6.09
CA MET A 245 3.24 -43.02 7.45
C MET A 245 3.94 -44.16 8.23
N GLY A 246 4.16 -45.32 7.63
CA GLY A 246 4.86 -46.41 8.29
C GLY A 246 6.30 -46.09 8.66
N ARG A 247 7.00 -45.26 7.89
CA ARG A 247 8.38 -44.83 8.19
C ARG A 247 8.46 -43.86 9.39
N THR A 248 7.45 -43.02 9.61
CA THR A 248 7.39 -42.11 10.74
C THR A 248 7.05 -42.78 12.05
N GLU A 249 6.23 -43.83 12.06
CA GLU A 249 5.91 -44.59 13.27
C GLU A 249 7.06 -45.49 13.71
N GLY A 250 7.73 -46.17 12.80
CA GLY A 250 8.85 -47.05 13.11
C GLY A 250 10.06 -46.31 13.75
N ARG A 251 10.27 -45.05 13.40
CA ARG A 251 11.35 -44.23 13.97
C ARG A 251 11.02 -43.74 15.39
N LYS A 252 9.80 -43.39 15.68
CA LYS A 252 9.35 -42.96 17.04
C LYS A 252 9.38 -44.16 18.04
N SER A 253 9.01 -45.36 17.60
CA SER A 253 9.05 -46.57 18.43
C SER A 253 10.44 -46.93 18.88
N ARG A 254 11.44 -46.89 18.00
CA ARG A 254 12.83 -47.23 18.33
C ARG A 254 13.47 -46.30 19.36
N TRP A 255 13.20 -45.00 19.26
CA TRP A 255 13.70 -44.03 20.24
C TRP A 255 13.06 -44.18 21.62
N ARG A 256 11.77 -44.53 21.70
CA ARG A 256 11.10 -44.81 22.97
C ARG A 256 11.61 -46.06 23.63
N THR A 257 11.90 -47.10 22.88
CA THR A 257 12.48 -48.35 23.41
C THR A 257 13.91 -48.13 23.90
N LEU A 258 14.74 -47.39 23.15
CA LEU A 258 16.10 -47.00 23.59
C LEU A 258 16.08 -46.15 24.87
N ALA A 259 15.19 -45.18 24.98
CA ALA A 259 15.05 -44.36 26.20
C ALA A 259 14.67 -45.19 27.42
N LEU A 260 13.77 -46.17 27.25
CA LEU A 260 13.40 -47.10 28.35
C LEU A 260 14.57 -47.98 28.79
N TRP A 261 15.38 -48.48 27.86
CA TRP A 261 16.58 -49.26 28.20
C TRP A 261 17.68 -48.46 28.91
N VAL A 262 17.85 -47.19 28.54
CA VAL A 262 18.76 -46.25 29.21
C VAL A 262 18.30 -45.96 30.63
N ILE A 263 17.01 -45.74 30.85
CA ILE A 263 16.44 -45.53 32.20
C ILE A 263 16.61 -46.79 33.07
N ALA A 264 16.33 -47.97 32.52
CA ALA A 264 16.50 -49.22 33.25
C ALA A 264 17.94 -49.49 33.66
N ALA A 265 18.92 -49.22 32.74
CA ALA A 265 20.34 -49.38 33.00
C ALA A 265 20.85 -48.42 34.09
N THR A 266 20.41 -47.14 34.06
CA THR A 266 20.76 -46.17 35.11
C THR A 266 20.16 -46.54 36.46
N PHE A 267 18.95 -47.08 36.50
CA PHE A 267 18.33 -47.51 37.76
C PHE A 267 19.07 -48.71 38.38
N ILE A 268 19.50 -49.68 37.55
CA ILE A 268 20.32 -50.81 38.00
C ILE A 268 21.67 -50.35 38.52
N ALA A 269 22.34 -49.41 37.82
CA ALA A 269 23.62 -48.87 38.26
C ALA A 269 23.51 -48.13 39.63
N ILE A 270 22.44 -47.39 39.85
CA ILE A 270 22.18 -46.71 41.14
C ILE A 270 21.94 -47.74 42.26
N LEU A 271 21.15 -48.78 41.99
CA LEU A 271 20.92 -49.86 42.96
C LEU A 271 22.22 -50.59 43.33
N PHE A 272 23.13 -50.82 42.38
CA PHE A 272 24.42 -51.41 42.65
C PHE A 272 25.35 -50.51 43.46
N ALA A 273 25.33 -49.20 43.16
CA ALA A 273 26.12 -48.22 43.93
C ALA A 273 25.64 -48.07 45.39
N VAL A 274 24.33 -48.09 45.63
CA VAL A 274 23.75 -48.01 46.99
C VAL A 274 24.01 -49.28 47.79
N ARG A 275 24.26 -50.42 47.13
CA ARG A 275 24.54 -51.70 47.85
C ARG A 275 26.00 -51.87 48.25
N GLN A 276 26.90 -51.00 47.77
CA GLN A 276 28.28 -50.96 48.09
C GLN A 276 28.70 -49.89 49.11
N LEU A 277 27.74 -49.08 49.55
CA LEU A 277 27.83 -48.16 50.69
C LEU A 277 27.19 -48.78 51.93
#